data_a106bae0ddce1ec7c0f836ef73d2b045
#
_entry.id   a106bae0ddce1ec7c0f836ef73d2b045
#
_cell.length_a   1.000
_cell.length_b   1.000
_cell.length_c   1.000
_cell.angle_alpha   90.00
_cell.angle_beta   90.00
_cell.angle_gamma   90.00
#
_symmetry.space_group_name_H-M   'P 1'
#
loop_
_entity.id
_entity.type
_entity.pdbx_description
1 polymer ?
#
loop_
_entity_poly.entity_id
_entity_poly.type
_entity_poly.pdbx_seq_one_letter_code
_entity_poly.pdbx_strand_id
1 'polypeptide(L)'
;MNLAPRGLFETLDDGTIIYYGRMGWNKPGYIVDEATMRAIQRLTAASTGTAILTIPALFRAGFLWLSLALGIILVAVTHVQHKKLVKDLPVSTLHCTPGFRRRFVLISVDMSYFVPVLCLIFAFPALAWIGWSSLDDPDIKPILSWAALAGAALGWLFSAAMLSVKVTMSVRRVRAWIKDRRK
;
A
#
# COMPACT_ATOMS: atom_id res chain seq x y z
N MET A 1 11.59 -19.16 -14.96
CA MET A 1 11.77 -17.74 -14.59
C MET A 1 10.89 -17.49 -13.36
N ASN A 2 11.45 -17.60 -12.14
CA ASN A 2 10.67 -17.45 -10.90
C ASN A 2 10.21 -16.00 -10.78
N LEU A 3 8.95 -15.77 -11.10
CA LEU A 3 8.30 -14.49 -10.84
C LEU A 3 8.20 -14.32 -9.33
N ALA A 4 8.97 -13.39 -8.79
CA ALA A 4 8.93 -13.06 -7.38
C ALA A 4 7.47 -12.76 -6.93
N PRO A 5 7.06 -13.18 -5.72
CA PRO A 5 5.73 -12.91 -5.21
C PRO A 5 5.46 -11.41 -5.25
N ARG A 6 4.40 -11.03 -5.97
CA ARG A 6 4.00 -9.64 -6.16
C ARG A 6 2.93 -9.26 -5.13
N GLY A 7 3.37 -8.87 -3.95
CA GLY A 7 2.51 -8.29 -2.91
C GLY A 7 1.42 -9.23 -2.38
N LEU A 8 0.19 -9.03 -2.82
CA LEU A 8 -0.96 -9.87 -2.46
C LEU A 8 -1.16 -11.06 -3.39
N PHE A 9 -0.26 -11.25 -4.36
CA PHE A 9 -0.30 -12.34 -5.33
C PHE A 9 0.85 -13.31 -5.07
N GLU A 10 0.57 -14.59 -5.17
CA GLU A 10 1.55 -15.67 -5.12
C GLU A 10 1.44 -16.48 -6.41
N THR A 11 2.56 -16.72 -7.08
CA THR A 11 2.60 -17.60 -8.24
C THR A 11 3.14 -18.94 -7.80
N LEU A 12 2.37 -20.00 -7.99
CA LEU A 12 2.76 -21.38 -7.72
C LEU A 12 3.72 -21.89 -8.80
N ASP A 13 4.35 -23.05 -8.54
CA ASP A 13 5.29 -23.68 -9.47
C ASP A 13 4.64 -24.12 -10.79
N ASP A 14 3.34 -24.38 -10.78
CA ASP A 14 2.52 -24.71 -11.96
C ASP A 14 2.11 -23.48 -12.78
N GLY A 15 2.50 -22.28 -12.38
CA GLY A 15 2.15 -21.02 -13.02
C GLY A 15 0.82 -20.43 -12.55
N THR A 16 0.07 -21.09 -11.69
CA THR A 16 -1.19 -20.60 -11.13
C THR A 16 -0.93 -19.38 -10.24
N ILE A 17 -1.68 -18.29 -10.46
CA ILE A 17 -1.57 -17.07 -9.66
C ILE A 17 -2.70 -17.06 -8.64
N ILE A 18 -2.34 -16.95 -7.36
CA ILE A 18 -3.29 -16.85 -6.25
C ILE A 18 -3.31 -15.43 -5.72
N TYR A 19 -4.49 -14.86 -5.59
CA TYR A 19 -4.75 -13.55 -5.01
C TYR A 19 -5.39 -13.68 -3.63
N TYR A 20 -4.75 -13.17 -2.58
CA TYR A 20 -5.23 -13.31 -1.20
C TYR A 20 -6.16 -12.19 -0.71
N GLY A 21 -6.55 -11.28 -1.59
CA GLY A 21 -7.45 -10.19 -1.26
C GLY A 21 -6.81 -9.07 -0.41
N ARG A 22 -7.51 -7.93 -0.34
CA ARG A 22 -7.05 -6.76 0.42
C ARG A 22 -7.20 -6.91 1.93
N MET A 23 -8.24 -7.61 2.38
CA MET A 23 -8.56 -7.78 3.78
C MET A 23 -9.17 -9.18 4.01
N GLY A 24 -8.39 -10.10 4.47
CA GLY A 24 -8.89 -11.41 4.83
C GLY A 24 -7.90 -12.15 5.72
N TRP A 25 -8.06 -11.99 7.03
CA TRP A 25 -7.51 -12.94 7.94
C TRP A 25 -8.27 -14.26 7.72
N ASN A 26 -7.57 -15.31 7.35
CA ASN A 26 -8.12 -16.68 7.21
C ASN A 26 -9.12 -16.88 6.05
N LYS A 27 -9.06 -16.10 4.97
CA LYS A 27 -9.88 -16.38 3.79
C LYS A 27 -9.06 -17.10 2.72
N PRO A 28 -9.68 -18.05 1.97
CA PRO A 28 -9.02 -18.69 0.86
C PRO A 28 -8.65 -17.65 -0.21
N GLY A 29 -7.56 -17.90 -0.91
CA GLY A 29 -7.16 -17.08 -2.05
C GLY A 29 -8.09 -17.30 -3.26
N TYR A 30 -8.08 -16.35 -4.18
CA TYR A 30 -8.76 -16.48 -5.47
C TYR A 30 -7.72 -16.86 -6.52
N ILE A 31 -8.07 -17.81 -7.40
CA ILE A 31 -7.25 -18.12 -8.56
C ILE A 31 -7.51 -17.03 -9.60
N VAL A 32 -6.48 -16.33 -10.03
CA VAL A 32 -6.57 -15.22 -10.97
C VAL A 32 -5.71 -15.47 -12.20
N ASP A 33 -6.16 -14.98 -13.34
CA ASP A 33 -5.34 -14.89 -14.54
C ASP A 33 -4.48 -13.61 -14.53
N GLU A 34 -3.54 -13.54 -15.44
CA GLU A 34 -2.63 -12.40 -15.53
C GLU A 34 -3.35 -11.08 -15.86
N ALA A 35 -4.45 -11.15 -16.64
CA ALA A 35 -5.25 -10.00 -17.02
C ALA A 35 -5.95 -9.41 -15.78
N THR A 36 -6.60 -10.25 -14.97
CA THR A 36 -7.25 -9.87 -13.71
C THR A 36 -6.23 -9.36 -12.69
N MET A 37 -5.08 -10.00 -12.58
CA MET A 37 -3.98 -9.52 -11.72
C MET A 37 -3.58 -8.09 -12.10
N ARG A 38 -3.35 -7.83 -13.38
CA ARG A 38 -3.00 -6.48 -13.88
C ARG A 38 -4.12 -5.47 -13.64
N ALA A 39 -5.40 -5.87 -13.80
CA ALA A 39 -6.55 -5.01 -13.53
C ALA A 39 -6.61 -4.61 -12.06
N ILE A 40 -6.44 -5.55 -11.13
CA ILE A 40 -6.41 -5.29 -9.68
C ILE A 40 -5.23 -4.37 -9.33
N GLN A 41 -4.05 -4.59 -9.90
CA GLN A 41 -2.88 -3.75 -9.67
C GLN A 41 -3.09 -2.31 -10.16
N ARG A 42 -3.66 -2.14 -11.38
CA ARG A 42 -4.00 -0.81 -11.94
C ARG A 42 -5.03 -0.08 -11.07
N LEU A 43 -6.10 -0.77 -10.67
CA LEU A 43 -7.12 -0.19 -9.78
C LEU A 43 -6.50 0.29 -8.46
N THR A 44 -5.63 -0.52 -7.86
CA THR A 44 -4.94 -0.17 -6.62
C THR A 44 -4.00 1.01 -6.82
N ALA A 45 -3.20 1.01 -7.87
CA ALA A 45 -2.27 2.09 -8.18
C ALA A 45 -3.00 3.41 -8.45
N ALA A 46 -4.08 3.37 -9.26
CA ALA A 46 -4.89 4.54 -9.57
C ALA A 46 -5.53 5.13 -8.31
N SER A 47 -6.19 4.31 -7.48
CA SER A 47 -6.85 4.78 -6.27
C SER A 47 -5.84 5.35 -5.25
N THR A 48 -4.70 4.70 -5.07
CA THR A 48 -3.65 5.16 -4.15
C THR A 48 -2.99 6.43 -4.68
N GLY A 49 -2.67 6.49 -5.98
CA GLY A 49 -2.10 7.68 -6.59
C GLY A 49 -3.02 8.89 -6.49
N THR A 50 -4.31 8.72 -6.81
CA THR A 50 -5.31 9.78 -6.64
C THR A 50 -5.40 10.24 -5.19
N ALA A 51 -5.47 9.31 -4.22
CA ALA A 51 -5.54 9.66 -2.81
C ALA A 51 -4.32 10.46 -2.33
N ILE A 52 -3.12 10.03 -2.70
CA ILE A 52 -1.86 10.70 -2.30
C ILE A 52 -1.75 12.11 -2.87
N LEU A 53 -2.23 12.34 -4.08
CA LEU A 53 -2.11 13.63 -4.74
C LEU A 53 -3.24 14.60 -4.33
N THR A 54 -4.47 14.12 -4.27
CA THR A 54 -5.64 15.01 -4.12
C THR A 54 -6.01 15.29 -2.67
N ILE A 55 -5.93 14.31 -1.77
CA ILE A 55 -6.35 14.49 -0.38
C ILE A 55 -5.50 15.54 0.33
N PRO A 56 -4.16 15.50 0.30
CA PRO A 56 -3.33 16.53 0.92
C PRO A 56 -3.49 17.91 0.28
N ALA A 57 -3.67 17.96 -1.05
CA ALA A 57 -3.86 19.22 -1.76
C ALA A 57 -5.16 19.92 -1.34
N LEU A 58 -6.27 19.18 -1.27
CA LEU A 58 -7.56 19.70 -0.81
C LEU A 58 -7.52 20.12 0.67
N PHE A 59 -6.85 19.32 1.51
CA PHE A 59 -6.67 19.65 2.92
C PHE A 59 -5.92 20.97 3.09
N ARG A 60 -4.82 21.14 2.36
CA ARG A 60 -4.01 22.38 2.38
C ARG A 60 -4.77 23.59 1.86
N ALA A 61 -5.69 23.39 0.92
CA ALA A 61 -6.56 24.46 0.39
C ALA A 61 -7.72 24.83 1.34
N GLY A 62 -7.79 24.25 2.55
CA GLY A 62 -8.85 24.52 3.52
C GLY A 62 -10.13 23.71 3.31
N PHE A 63 -10.17 22.82 2.32
CA PHE A 63 -11.35 21.99 2.02
C PHE A 63 -11.36 20.65 2.80
N LEU A 64 -11.32 20.72 4.14
CA LEU A 64 -11.26 19.54 5.00
C LEU A 64 -12.37 18.53 4.71
N TRP A 65 -13.61 18.98 4.68
CA TRP A 65 -14.78 18.11 4.45
C TRP A 65 -14.78 17.49 3.05
N LEU A 66 -14.34 18.24 2.07
CA LEU A 66 -14.19 17.73 0.70
C LEU A 66 -13.08 16.67 0.59
N SER A 67 -11.97 16.85 1.30
CA SER A 67 -10.88 15.85 1.34
C SER A 67 -11.32 14.55 2.01
N LEU A 68 -12.08 14.64 3.12
CA LEU A 68 -12.67 13.48 3.80
C LEU A 68 -13.69 12.78 2.91
N ALA A 69 -14.62 13.52 2.31
CA ALA A 69 -15.63 12.97 1.41
C ALA A 69 -14.98 12.26 0.22
N LEU A 70 -13.96 12.87 -0.41
CA LEU A 70 -13.21 12.25 -1.50
C LEU A 70 -12.51 10.97 -1.04
N GLY A 71 -11.90 10.96 0.15
CA GLY A 71 -11.29 9.77 0.72
C GLY A 71 -12.29 8.62 0.85
N ILE A 72 -13.47 8.90 1.41
CA ILE A 72 -14.56 7.91 1.57
C ILE A 72 -15.02 7.40 0.19
N ILE A 73 -15.24 8.30 -0.77
CA ILE A 73 -15.67 7.95 -2.13
C ILE A 73 -14.63 7.07 -2.81
N LEU A 74 -13.35 7.42 -2.74
CA LEU A 74 -12.27 6.61 -3.32
C LEU A 74 -12.22 5.20 -2.71
N VAL A 75 -12.36 5.08 -1.40
CA VAL A 75 -12.42 3.78 -0.73
C VAL A 75 -13.64 2.99 -1.18
N ALA A 76 -14.83 3.61 -1.22
CA ALA A 76 -16.07 2.95 -1.63
C ALA A 76 -16.01 2.49 -3.10
N VAL A 77 -15.60 3.36 -4.02
CA VAL A 77 -15.47 3.03 -5.45
C VAL A 77 -14.45 1.91 -5.65
N THR A 78 -13.29 2.00 -5.00
CA THR A 78 -12.26 0.97 -5.10
C THR A 78 -12.77 -0.36 -4.55
N HIS A 79 -13.51 -0.35 -3.44
CA HIS A 79 -14.10 -1.55 -2.85
C HIS A 79 -15.12 -2.20 -3.79
N VAL A 80 -16.02 -1.41 -4.38
CA VAL A 80 -17.05 -1.89 -5.31
C VAL A 80 -16.40 -2.48 -6.57
N GLN A 81 -15.44 -1.78 -7.18
CA GLN A 81 -14.72 -2.26 -8.36
C GLN A 81 -13.92 -3.53 -8.07
N HIS A 82 -13.23 -3.56 -6.93
CA HIS A 82 -12.52 -4.76 -6.49
C HIS A 82 -13.46 -5.94 -6.30
N LYS A 83 -14.63 -5.73 -5.64
CA LYS A 83 -15.63 -6.78 -5.47
C LYS A 83 -16.16 -7.31 -6.79
N LYS A 84 -16.35 -6.45 -7.80
CA LYS A 84 -16.73 -6.88 -9.16
C LYS A 84 -15.66 -7.75 -9.82
N LEU A 85 -14.38 -7.37 -9.67
CA LEU A 85 -13.27 -8.13 -10.28
C LEU A 85 -13.08 -9.53 -9.67
N VAL A 86 -13.43 -9.71 -8.39
CA VAL A 86 -13.23 -11.01 -7.70
C VAL A 86 -14.49 -11.85 -7.56
N LYS A 87 -15.67 -11.34 -7.93
CA LYS A 87 -16.97 -11.98 -7.67
C LYS A 87 -17.07 -13.38 -8.28
N ASP A 88 -16.61 -13.53 -9.51
CA ASP A 88 -16.79 -14.74 -10.32
C ASP A 88 -15.49 -15.59 -10.41
N LEU A 89 -14.49 -15.25 -9.59
CA LEU A 89 -13.22 -15.96 -9.59
C LEU A 89 -13.32 -17.27 -8.79
N PRO A 90 -12.68 -18.34 -9.28
CA PRO A 90 -12.60 -19.59 -8.55
C PRO A 90 -11.80 -19.43 -7.26
N VAL A 91 -12.29 -20.03 -6.20
CA VAL A 91 -11.67 -20.01 -4.86
C VAL A 91 -10.63 -21.11 -4.78
N SER A 92 -9.42 -20.78 -4.35
CA SER A 92 -8.36 -21.75 -4.12
C SER A 92 -8.65 -22.57 -2.85
N THR A 93 -8.33 -23.84 -2.87
CA THR A 93 -8.34 -24.70 -1.67
C THR A 93 -7.15 -24.41 -0.74
N LEU A 94 -6.15 -23.67 -1.22
CA LEU A 94 -4.97 -23.31 -0.43
C LEU A 94 -5.32 -22.17 0.53
N HIS A 95 -5.44 -22.52 1.80
CA HIS A 95 -5.52 -21.57 2.90
C HIS A 95 -4.10 -21.15 3.29
N CYS A 96 -3.55 -20.14 2.63
CA CYS A 96 -2.31 -19.55 3.09
C CYS A 96 -2.63 -18.22 3.75
N THR A 97 -2.61 -18.18 5.06
CA THR A 97 -2.60 -16.94 5.83
C THR A 97 -1.15 -16.55 6.07
N PRO A 98 -0.56 -15.72 5.22
CA PRO A 98 0.75 -15.17 5.54
C PRO A 98 0.59 -14.33 6.81
N GLY A 99 1.36 -14.63 7.86
CA GLY A 99 1.41 -13.81 9.07
C GLY A 99 1.70 -12.35 8.72
N PHE A 100 1.34 -11.42 9.61
CA PHE A 100 1.50 -9.97 9.41
C PHE A 100 2.90 -9.60 8.86
N ARG A 101 3.95 -10.20 9.43
CA ARG A 101 5.34 -9.98 8.97
C ARG A 101 5.55 -10.36 7.50
N ARG A 102 5.02 -11.51 7.05
CA ARG A 102 5.15 -11.95 5.66
C ARG A 102 4.38 -11.04 4.72
N ARG A 103 3.16 -10.64 5.10
CA ARG A 103 2.34 -9.67 4.33
C ARG A 103 3.04 -8.32 4.21
N PHE A 104 3.58 -7.80 5.30
CA PHE A 104 4.32 -6.56 5.29
C PHE A 104 5.52 -6.60 4.33
N VAL A 105 6.30 -7.70 4.37
CA VAL A 105 7.43 -7.91 3.44
C VAL A 105 6.94 -7.99 1.99
N LEU A 106 5.88 -8.74 1.71
CA LEU A 106 5.33 -8.87 0.36
C LEU A 106 4.87 -7.52 -0.19
N ILE A 107 4.08 -6.76 0.58
CA ILE A 107 3.64 -5.41 0.21
C ILE A 107 4.83 -4.48 -0.01
N SER A 108 5.83 -4.51 0.88
CA SER A 108 7.02 -3.67 0.78
C SER A 108 7.85 -3.97 -0.48
N VAL A 109 7.96 -5.24 -0.87
CA VAL A 109 8.71 -5.65 -2.07
C VAL A 109 7.98 -5.26 -3.36
N ASP A 110 6.67 -5.36 -3.37
CA ASP A 110 5.84 -5.11 -4.57
C ASP A 110 5.61 -3.61 -4.83
N MET A 111 5.56 -2.81 -3.78
CA MET A 111 5.37 -1.36 -3.89
C MET A 111 6.56 -0.70 -4.59
N SER A 112 6.32 0.26 -5.47
CA SER A 112 7.39 1.06 -6.08
C SER A 112 8.24 1.76 -5.01
N TYR A 113 9.56 1.92 -5.23
CA TYR A 113 10.42 2.75 -4.35
C TYR A 113 9.94 4.19 -4.26
N PHE A 114 9.33 4.68 -5.32
CA PHE A 114 8.83 6.05 -5.40
C PHE A 114 7.81 6.37 -4.30
N VAL A 115 6.89 5.44 -4.01
CA VAL A 115 5.82 5.68 -3.04
C VAL A 115 6.34 5.90 -1.61
N PRO A 116 7.11 4.99 -0.99
CA PRO A 116 7.62 5.22 0.36
C PRO A 116 8.60 6.40 0.43
N VAL A 117 9.38 6.66 -0.62
CA VAL A 117 10.27 7.83 -0.68
C VAL A 117 9.45 9.12 -0.75
N LEU A 118 8.43 9.19 -1.59
CA LEU A 118 7.53 10.35 -1.68
C LEU A 118 6.84 10.61 -0.33
N CYS A 119 6.36 9.55 0.34
CA CYS A 119 5.74 9.68 1.65
C CYS A 119 6.72 10.20 2.71
N LEU A 120 7.96 9.71 2.73
CA LEU A 120 8.99 10.14 3.67
C LEU A 120 9.41 11.60 3.48
N ILE A 121 9.58 12.03 2.23
CA ILE A 121 10.15 13.36 1.94
C ILE A 121 9.07 14.45 1.88
N PHE A 122 7.86 14.13 1.42
CA PHE A 122 6.84 15.14 1.19
C PHE A 122 5.57 14.95 2.01
N ALA A 123 4.93 13.78 1.95
CA ALA A 123 3.58 13.63 2.49
C ALA A 123 3.55 13.74 4.02
N PHE A 124 4.42 13.03 4.73
CA PHE A 124 4.43 13.06 6.19
C PHE A 124 5.07 14.31 6.77
N PRO A 125 6.17 14.87 6.23
CA PRO A 125 6.63 16.19 6.65
C PRO A 125 5.60 17.29 6.43
N ALA A 126 4.87 17.29 5.29
CA ALA A 126 3.78 18.24 5.06
C ALA A 126 2.64 18.08 6.06
N LEU A 127 2.24 16.84 6.38
CA LEU A 127 1.21 16.58 7.39
C LEU A 127 1.67 16.99 8.79
N ALA A 128 2.93 16.76 9.15
CA ALA A 128 3.51 17.21 10.41
C ALA A 128 3.55 18.72 10.51
N TRP A 129 3.93 19.41 9.41
CA TRP A 129 3.91 20.87 9.35
C TRP A 129 2.50 21.43 9.54
N ILE A 130 1.50 20.86 8.89
CA ILE A 130 0.09 21.24 9.04
C ILE A 130 -0.36 21.05 10.50
N GLY A 131 -0.08 19.88 11.10
CA GLY A 131 -0.41 19.62 12.49
C GLY A 131 0.25 20.61 13.44
N TRP A 132 1.53 20.93 13.22
CA TRP A 132 2.27 21.88 14.03
C TRP A 132 1.72 23.31 13.90
N SER A 133 1.54 23.79 12.68
CA SER A 133 1.03 25.15 12.44
C SER A 133 -0.42 25.36 12.89
N SER A 134 -1.18 24.29 13.10
CA SER A 134 -2.56 24.33 13.60
C SER A 134 -2.65 24.30 15.13
N LEU A 135 -1.56 24.13 15.86
CA LEU A 135 -1.60 24.07 17.33
C LEU A 135 -1.98 25.42 17.94
N ASP A 136 -1.57 26.51 17.32
CA ASP A 136 -1.80 27.88 17.80
C ASP A 136 -3.05 28.52 17.17
N ASP A 137 -3.77 27.77 16.32
CA ASP A 137 -4.99 28.24 15.66
C ASP A 137 -6.21 28.04 16.58
N PRO A 138 -6.87 29.12 17.05
CA PRO A 138 -8.01 29.03 17.98
C PRO A 138 -9.25 28.36 17.37
N ASP A 139 -9.35 28.33 16.02
CA ASP A 139 -10.48 27.73 15.32
C ASP A 139 -10.32 26.21 15.14
N ILE A 140 -9.12 25.67 15.38
CA ILE A 140 -8.83 24.25 15.22
C ILE A 140 -8.77 23.58 16.59
N LYS A 141 -9.58 22.54 16.79
CA LYS A 141 -9.51 21.75 18.03
C LYS A 141 -8.13 21.13 18.19
N PRO A 142 -7.42 21.32 19.34
CA PRO A 142 -6.06 20.81 19.55
C PRO A 142 -5.91 19.30 19.30
N ILE A 143 -6.97 18.52 19.54
CA ILE A 143 -6.97 17.08 19.30
C ILE A 143 -6.75 16.71 17.83
N LEU A 144 -7.21 17.55 16.88
CA LEU A 144 -6.99 17.32 15.45
C LEU A 144 -5.52 17.57 15.06
N SER A 145 -4.91 18.60 15.64
CA SER A 145 -3.50 18.92 15.42
C SER A 145 -2.59 17.80 15.96
N TRP A 146 -2.87 17.32 17.17
CA TRP A 146 -2.15 16.17 17.76
C TRP A 146 -2.39 14.89 16.99
N ALA A 147 -3.59 14.64 16.51
CA ALA A 147 -3.89 13.48 15.65
C ALA A 147 -3.12 13.53 14.32
N ALA A 148 -3.00 14.71 13.70
CA ALA A 148 -2.20 14.90 12.49
C ALA A 148 -0.71 14.63 12.74
N LEU A 149 -0.15 15.14 13.84
CA LEU A 149 1.25 14.90 14.23
C LEU A 149 1.50 13.42 14.49
N ALA A 150 0.63 12.75 15.25
CA ALA A 150 0.74 11.32 15.52
C ALA A 150 0.63 10.49 14.23
N GLY A 151 -0.31 10.82 13.36
CA GLY A 151 -0.48 10.20 12.05
C GLY A 151 0.74 10.37 11.14
N ALA A 152 1.33 11.57 11.14
CA ALA A 152 2.55 11.86 10.40
C ALA A 152 3.73 11.01 10.93
N ALA A 153 3.93 10.95 12.24
CA ALA A 153 5.00 10.16 12.85
C ALA A 153 4.86 8.66 12.57
N LEU A 154 3.67 8.10 12.77
CA LEU A 154 3.40 6.69 12.48
C LEU A 154 3.57 6.35 11.00
N GLY A 155 3.06 7.20 10.11
CA GLY A 155 3.20 7.02 8.68
C GLY A 155 4.64 7.11 8.22
N TRP A 156 5.42 8.03 8.80
CA TRP A 156 6.84 8.16 8.52
C TRP A 156 7.61 6.91 8.93
N LEU A 157 7.40 6.41 10.15
CA LEU A 157 8.00 5.16 10.64
C LEU A 157 7.62 3.96 9.77
N PHE A 158 6.36 3.86 9.38
CA PHE A 158 5.89 2.79 8.52
C PHE A 158 6.56 2.81 7.14
N SER A 159 6.67 3.99 6.51
CA SER A 159 7.33 4.16 5.21
C SER A 159 8.84 3.88 5.29
N ALA A 160 9.50 4.30 6.37
CA ALA A 160 10.90 3.99 6.63
C ALA A 160 11.12 2.48 6.78
N ALA A 161 10.24 1.80 7.52
CA ALA A 161 10.29 0.34 7.68
C ALA A 161 10.08 -0.38 6.32
N MET A 162 9.13 0.05 5.51
CA MET A 162 8.92 -0.50 4.17
C MET A 162 10.14 -0.33 3.28
N LEU A 163 10.74 0.86 3.29
CA LEU A 163 11.94 1.15 2.49
C LEU A 163 13.12 0.30 2.94
N SER A 164 13.33 0.14 4.25
CA SER A 164 14.42 -0.68 4.81
C SER A 164 14.30 -2.16 4.42
N VAL A 165 13.09 -2.72 4.46
CA VAL A 165 12.81 -4.09 3.99
C VAL A 165 13.15 -4.21 2.50
N LYS A 166 12.72 -3.26 1.69
CA LYS A 166 12.93 -3.27 0.24
C LYS A 166 14.42 -3.18 -0.11
N VAL A 167 15.16 -2.29 0.51
CA VAL A 167 16.62 -2.15 0.33
C VAL A 167 17.33 -3.43 0.74
N THR A 168 17.00 -3.99 1.91
CA THR A 168 17.60 -5.24 2.40
C THR A 168 17.39 -6.40 1.43
N MET A 169 16.17 -6.55 0.87
CA MET A 169 15.86 -7.59 -0.10
C MET A 169 16.59 -7.37 -1.41
N SER A 170 16.73 -6.13 -1.87
CA SER A 170 17.51 -5.80 -3.08
C SER A 170 18.98 -6.10 -2.91
N VAL A 171 19.57 -5.76 -1.77
CA VAL A 171 20.99 -6.08 -1.46
C VAL A 171 21.21 -7.60 -1.42
N ARG A 172 20.29 -8.36 -0.82
CA ARG A 172 20.36 -9.83 -0.81
C ARG A 172 20.33 -10.42 -2.22
N ARG A 173 19.47 -9.91 -3.12
CA ARG A 173 19.41 -10.34 -4.53
C ARG A 173 20.71 -10.05 -5.26
N VAL A 174 21.28 -8.87 -5.10
CA VAL A 174 22.57 -8.50 -5.72
C VAL A 174 23.68 -9.41 -5.21
N ARG A 175 23.77 -9.67 -3.91
CA ARG A 175 24.76 -10.58 -3.33
C ARG A 175 24.63 -12.01 -3.87
N ALA A 176 23.41 -12.52 -3.98
CA ALA A 176 23.16 -13.85 -4.54
C ALA A 176 23.61 -13.92 -6.01
N TRP A 177 23.30 -12.91 -6.81
CA TRP A 177 23.70 -12.81 -8.20
C TRP A 177 25.24 -12.75 -8.38
N ILE A 178 25.95 -11.97 -7.53
CA ILE A 178 27.42 -11.91 -7.55
C ILE A 178 28.03 -13.27 -7.20
N LYS A 179 27.44 -13.98 -6.21
CA LYS A 179 27.93 -15.31 -5.81
C LYS A 179 27.78 -16.35 -6.92
N ASP A 180 26.69 -16.25 -7.69
CA ASP A 180 26.39 -17.19 -8.78
C ASP A 180 27.32 -16.99 -10.00
N ARG A 181 27.75 -15.74 -10.24
CA ARG A 181 28.73 -15.42 -11.30
C ARG A 181 30.20 -15.80 -10.98
N ARG A 182 30.48 -16.10 -9.71
CA ARG A 182 31.83 -16.49 -9.29
C ARG A 182 32.06 -18.01 -9.28
N LYS A 183 31.02 -18.79 -9.59
CA LYS A 183 31.08 -20.24 -9.84
C LYS A 183 31.25 -20.53 -11.33
#